data_2b68fe3e583dcc27d07bbdb09bb9750a
#
_entry.id   2b68fe3e583dcc27d07bbdb09bb9750a
#
_cell.length_a   1.000
_cell.length_b   1.000
_cell.length_c   1.000
_cell.angle_alpha   90.00
_cell.angle_beta   90.00
_cell.angle_gamma   90.00
#
_symmetry.space_group_name_H-M   'P 1'
#
loop_
_entity.id
_entity.type
_entity.pdbx_description
1 polymer ?
#
loop_
_entity_poly.entity_id
_entity_poly.type
_entity_poly.pdbx_seq_one_letter_code
_entity_poly.pdbx_strand_id
1 'polypeptide(L)'
;MVVLPFPDPKLMPNRKNGQHWAVTNKIKNKAINDAYYITKSSDLISVENGLQITFYAPTNHRRDNDNLLAAMKPYLDGFAKALGIDDTNFNPLVIKRVDGVGKKNARVEIEGL
;
A
#
# COMPACT_ATOMS: atom_id res chain seq x y z
N MET A 1 -9.29 11.23 -0.17
CA MET A 1 -8.85 9.85 -0.53
C MET A 1 -7.45 9.92 -1.10
N VAL A 2 -6.59 9.02 -0.70
CA VAL A 2 -5.23 8.91 -1.26
C VAL A 2 -5.18 7.68 -2.17
N VAL A 3 -4.69 7.84 -3.40
CA VAL A 3 -4.57 6.74 -4.37
C VAL A 3 -3.09 6.44 -4.56
N LEU A 4 -2.69 5.23 -4.18
CA LEU A 4 -1.32 4.75 -4.30
C LEU A 4 -1.23 3.66 -5.38
N PRO A 5 -0.03 3.41 -5.93
CA PRO A 5 0.16 2.29 -6.84
C PRO A 5 -0.20 0.96 -6.19
N PHE A 6 -0.67 0.00 -6.99
CA PHE A 6 -0.76 -1.38 -6.52
C PHE A 6 0.64 -1.86 -6.15
N PRO A 7 0.81 -2.59 -5.03
CA PRO A 7 2.15 -2.90 -4.55
C PRO A 7 2.96 -3.71 -5.56
N ASP A 8 4.27 -3.40 -5.65
CA ASP A 8 5.19 -4.11 -6.52
C ASP A 8 5.18 -5.60 -6.16
N PRO A 9 4.96 -6.50 -7.14
CA PRO A 9 4.93 -7.94 -6.88
C PRO A 9 6.20 -8.47 -6.22
N LYS A 10 7.32 -7.81 -6.42
CA LYS A 10 8.61 -8.19 -5.80
C LYS A 10 8.62 -7.98 -4.30
N LEU A 11 7.68 -7.23 -3.75
CA LEU A 11 7.51 -7.03 -2.31
C LEU A 11 6.61 -8.08 -1.67
N MET A 12 5.95 -8.92 -2.45
CA MET A 12 5.12 -10.01 -1.92
C MET A 12 5.99 -10.99 -1.14
N PRO A 13 5.54 -11.47 0.05
CA PRO A 13 6.35 -12.33 0.91
C PRO A 13 6.89 -13.58 0.21
N ASN A 14 6.09 -14.21 -0.65
CA ASN A 14 6.50 -15.41 -1.37
C ASN A 14 7.48 -15.14 -2.50
N ARG A 15 7.70 -13.89 -2.89
CA ARG A 15 8.64 -13.50 -3.94
C ARG A 15 9.92 -12.88 -3.42
N LYS A 16 9.97 -12.50 -2.15
CA LYS A 16 11.19 -11.96 -1.53
C LYS A 16 12.25 -13.03 -1.34
N ASN A 17 11.85 -14.28 -1.20
CA ASN A 17 12.76 -15.40 -1.03
C ASN A 17 13.62 -15.56 -2.29
N GLY A 18 14.95 -15.58 -2.11
CA GLY A 18 15.90 -15.72 -3.21
C GLY A 18 16.27 -14.41 -3.91
N GLN A 19 15.64 -13.29 -3.57
CA GLN A 19 16.06 -11.99 -4.10
C GLN A 19 17.20 -11.41 -3.28
N HIS A 20 18.13 -10.74 -3.97
CA HIS A 20 19.20 -10.03 -3.30
C HIS A 20 18.62 -8.88 -2.48
N TRP A 21 19.07 -8.73 -1.22
CA TRP A 21 18.53 -7.73 -0.29
C TRP A 21 18.64 -6.30 -0.83
N ALA A 22 19.70 -5.98 -1.60
CA ALA A 22 19.88 -4.65 -2.18
C ALA A 22 18.78 -4.29 -3.16
N VAL A 23 18.32 -5.27 -3.97
CA VAL A 23 17.20 -5.07 -4.90
C VAL A 23 15.92 -4.82 -4.14
N THR A 24 15.66 -5.62 -3.11
CA THR A 24 14.47 -5.46 -2.26
C THR A 24 14.48 -4.09 -1.55
N ASN A 25 15.62 -3.68 -1.01
CA ASN A 25 15.73 -2.37 -0.35
C ASN A 25 15.52 -1.21 -1.31
N LYS A 26 16.03 -1.30 -2.53
CA LYS A 26 15.80 -0.28 -3.55
C LYS A 26 14.31 -0.11 -3.86
N ILE A 27 13.60 -1.23 -4.01
CA ILE A 27 12.16 -1.23 -4.27
C ILE A 27 11.40 -0.65 -3.07
N LYS A 28 11.75 -1.05 -1.85
CA LYS A 28 11.15 -0.51 -0.63
C LYS A 28 11.33 1.00 -0.51
N ASN A 29 12.56 1.49 -0.74
CA ASN A 29 12.85 2.91 -0.64
C ASN A 29 12.08 3.70 -1.69
N LYS A 30 11.96 3.18 -2.91
CA LYS A 30 11.13 3.79 -3.94
C LYS A 30 9.67 3.85 -3.53
N ALA A 31 9.14 2.76 -2.96
CA ALA A 31 7.76 2.69 -2.50
C ALA A 31 7.47 3.72 -1.40
N ILE A 32 8.37 3.84 -0.43
CA ILE A 32 8.25 4.83 0.66
C ILE A 32 8.22 6.25 0.08
N ASN A 33 9.15 6.57 -0.81
CA ASN A 33 9.24 7.90 -1.41
C ASN A 33 8.04 8.23 -2.29
N ASP A 34 7.61 7.29 -3.14
CA ASP A 34 6.45 7.48 -4.00
C ASP A 34 5.20 7.75 -3.17
N ALA A 35 4.97 6.93 -2.15
CA ALA A 35 3.81 7.09 -1.27
C ALA A 35 3.86 8.41 -0.50
N TYR A 36 5.03 8.80 -0.01
CA TYR A 36 5.22 10.07 0.68
C TYR A 36 4.80 11.25 -0.18
N TYR A 37 5.33 11.35 -1.40
CA TYR A 37 5.05 12.49 -2.27
C TYR A 37 3.63 12.48 -2.81
N ILE A 38 3.09 11.32 -3.13
CA ILE A 38 1.68 11.20 -3.55
C ILE A 38 0.76 11.66 -2.43
N THR A 39 1.01 11.22 -1.20
CA THR A 39 0.20 11.61 -0.04
C THR A 39 0.28 13.11 0.21
N LYS A 40 1.49 13.70 0.13
CA LYS A 40 1.68 15.14 0.29
C LYS A 40 0.91 15.95 -0.76
N SER A 41 0.75 15.40 -1.96
CA SER A 41 0.05 16.07 -3.07
C SER A 41 -1.45 15.78 -3.08
N SER A 42 -1.94 14.94 -2.17
CA SER A 42 -3.34 14.53 -2.11
C SER A 42 -4.11 15.40 -1.13
N ASP A 43 -5.44 15.33 -1.22
CA ASP A 43 -6.31 15.97 -0.25
C ASP A 43 -6.08 15.39 1.14
N LEU A 44 -6.16 16.24 2.15
CA LEU A 44 -6.00 15.85 3.53
C LEU A 44 -7.09 14.83 3.91
N ILE A 45 -6.68 13.74 4.54
CA ILE A 45 -7.61 12.76 5.10
C ILE A 45 -7.37 12.63 6.60
N SER A 46 -8.45 12.32 7.33
CA SER A 46 -8.36 12.03 8.76
C SER A 46 -8.29 10.52 8.98
N VAL A 47 -7.33 10.09 9.79
CA VAL A 47 -7.16 8.68 10.19
C VAL A 47 -7.53 8.47 11.66
N GLU A 48 -8.17 9.47 12.27
CA GLU A 48 -8.49 9.48 13.69
C GLU A 48 -9.38 8.31 14.11
N ASN A 49 -10.31 7.93 13.25
CA ASN A 49 -11.25 6.83 13.51
C ASN A 49 -10.86 5.52 12.83
N GLY A 50 -9.63 5.45 12.34
CA GLY A 50 -9.14 4.27 11.63
C GLY A 50 -8.97 4.50 10.13
N LEU A 51 -8.59 3.44 9.44
CA LEU A 51 -8.21 3.50 8.04
C LEU A 51 -8.84 2.35 7.25
N GLN A 52 -9.32 2.65 6.05
CA GLN A 52 -9.75 1.62 5.10
C GLN A 52 -8.83 1.62 3.90
N ILE A 53 -8.31 0.43 3.56
CA ILE A 53 -7.47 0.22 2.39
C ILE A 53 -8.22 -0.72 1.44
N THR A 54 -8.39 -0.27 0.20
CA THR A 54 -9.00 -1.10 -0.85
C THR A 54 -7.96 -1.39 -1.92
N PHE A 55 -7.66 -2.68 -2.11
CA PHE A 55 -6.75 -3.14 -3.16
C PHE A 55 -7.56 -3.45 -4.43
N TYR A 56 -7.30 -2.71 -5.50
CA TYR A 56 -7.86 -3.00 -6.82
C TYR A 56 -6.83 -3.78 -7.61
N ALA A 57 -7.00 -5.11 -7.64
CA ALA A 57 -6.04 -6.03 -8.23
C ALA A 57 -6.23 -6.15 -9.74
N PRO A 58 -5.14 -6.21 -10.53
CA PRO A 58 -5.24 -6.21 -11.99
C PRO A 58 -5.88 -7.47 -12.57
N THR A 59 -5.74 -8.61 -11.90
CA THR A 59 -6.20 -9.91 -12.39
C THR A 59 -7.05 -10.63 -11.35
N ASN A 60 -7.65 -11.74 -11.74
CA ASN A 60 -8.43 -12.61 -10.85
C ASN A 60 -7.59 -13.71 -10.20
N HIS A 61 -6.27 -13.62 -10.26
CA HIS A 61 -5.40 -14.59 -9.58
C HIS A 61 -5.67 -14.58 -8.08
N ARG A 62 -5.59 -15.74 -7.47
CA ARG A 62 -5.74 -15.86 -6.02
C ARG A 62 -4.68 -15.01 -5.32
N ARG A 63 -5.14 -14.20 -4.36
CA ARG A 63 -4.28 -13.37 -3.51
C ARG A 63 -4.81 -13.40 -2.09
N ASP A 64 -3.91 -13.49 -1.13
CA ASP A 64 -4.28 -13.37 0.29
C ASP A 64 -4.14 -11.91 0.72
N ASN A 65 -5.13 -11.39 1.43
CA ASN A 65 -5.15 -10.00 1.87
C ASN A 65 -3.98 -9.67 2.81
N ASP A 66 -3.57 -10.61 3.64
CA ASP A 66 -2.41 -10.43 4.53
C ASP A 66 -1.11 -10.28 3.74
N ASN A 67 -0.95 -11.03 2.64
CA ASN A 67 0.22 -10.90 1.76
C ASN A 67 0.22 -9.55 1.04
N LEU A 68 -0.94 -9.09 0.60
CA LEU A 68 -1.08 -7.76 -0.01
C LEU A 68 -0.72 -6.67 0.99
N LEU A 69 -1.19 -6.79 2.23
CA LEU A 69 -0.86 -5.83 3.28
C LEU A 69 0.65 -5.82 3.56
N ALA A 70 1.28 -6.98 3.61
CA ALA A 70 2.73 -7.07 3.80
C ALA A 70 3.51 -6.39 2.67
N ALA A 71 3.08 -6.58 1.42
CA ALA A 71 3.69 -5.92 0.26
C ALA A 71 3.44 -4.41 0.27
N MET A 72 2.32 -3.98 0.86
CA MET A 72 1.94 -2.56 0.94
C MET A 72 2.66 -1.82 2.07
N LYS A 73 3.29 -2.52 2.99
CA LYS A 73 3.92 -1.93 4.18
C LYS A 73 4.85 -0.76 3.87
N PRO A 74 5.77 -0.83 2.90
CA PRO A 74 6.61 0.33 2.57
C PRO A 74 5.82 1.55 2.11
N TYR A 75 4.76 1.34 1.33
CA TYR A 75 3.88 2.43 0.89
C TYR A 75 3.15 3.07 2.08
N LEU A 76 2.69 2.25 3.03
CA LEU A 76 2.04 2.74 4.25
C LEU A 76 3.01 3.50 5.14
N ASP A 77 4.28 3.11 5.18
CA ASP A 77 5.32 3.84 5.90
C ASP A 77 5.49 5.25 5.30
N GLY A 78 5.53 5.37 3.99
CA GLY A 78 5.60 6.67 3.32
C GLY A 78 4.34 7.51 3.54
N PHE A 79 3.17 6.88 3.50
CA PHE A 79 1.89 7.52 3.80
C PHE A 79 1.86 8.08 5.23
N ALA A 80 2.24 7.27 6.20
CA ALA A 80 2.28 7.69 7.61
C ALA A 80 3.27 8.82 7.83
N LYS A 81 4.44 8.74 7.20
CA LYS A 81 5.47 9.78 7.27
C LYS A 81 4.95 11.11 6.71
N ALA A 82 4.21 11.07 5.60
CA ALA A 82 3.63 12.27 4.99
C ALA A 82 2.61 12.93 5.91
N LEU A 83 1.84 12.14 6.66
CA LEU A 83 0.85 12.65 7.61
C LEU A 83 1.47 13.01 8.96
N GLY A 84 2.74 12.66 9.20
CA GLY A 84 3.40 12.91 10.48
C GLY A 84 2.86 12.05 11.62
N ILE A 85 2.38 10.84 11.34
CA ILE A 85 1.79 9.94 12.32
C ILE A 85 2.51 8.59 12.32
N ASP A 86 2.32 7.82 13.39
CA ASP A 86 2.79 6.45 13.49
C ASP A 86 1.74 5.50 12.92
N ASP A 87 2.17 4.43 12.23
CA ASP A 87 1.26 3.44 11.66
C ASP A 87 0.47 2.66 12.72
N THR A 88 0.91 2.68 13.98
CA THR A 88 0.13 2.12 15.10
C THR A 88 -1.21 2.83 15.29
N ASN A 89 -1.35 4.04 14.74
CA ASN A 89 -2.60 4.81 14.81
C ASN A 89 -3.66 4.36 13.79
N PHE A 90 -3.32 3.44 12.89
CA PHE A 90 -4.28 2.87 11.92
C PHE A 90 -5.13 1.79 12.60
N ASN A 91 -6.01 2.21 13.49
CA ASN A 91 -6.84 1.30 14.28
C ASN A 91 -8.28 1.85 14.41
N PRO A 92 -9.28 1.14 13.89
CA PRO A 92 -9.16 -0.12 13.16
C PRO A 92 -8.57 0.04 11.76
N LEU A 93 -8.04 -1.06 11.23
CA LEU A 93 -7.56 -1.15 9.85
C LEU A 93 -8.48 -2.11 9.09
N VAL A 94 -9.20 -1.59 8.12
CA VAL A 94 -10.13 -2.36 7.30
C VAL A 94 -9.50 -2.59 5.93
N ILE A 95 -9.49 -3.83 5.48
CA ILE A 95 -8.90 -4.21 4.19
C ILE A 95 -10.00 -4.79 3.31
N LYS A 96 -10.09 -4.24 2.09
CA LYS A 96 -10.97 -4.73 1.04
C LYS A 96 -10.16 -5.05 -0.21
N ARG A 97 -10.67 -5.95 -1.04
CA ARG A 97 -10.06 -6.31 -2.32
C ARG A 97 -11.10 -6.39 -3.40
N VAL A 98 -10.78 -5.82 -4.55
CA VAL A 98 -11.56 -5.92 -5.78
C VAL A 98 -10.64 -6.51 -6.84
N ASP A 99 -10.98 -7.67 -7.39
CA ASP A 99 -10.13 -8.38 -8.34
C ASP A 99 -10.52 -8.05 -9.79
N GLY A 100 -9.55 -8.22 -10.70
CA GLY A 100 -9.83 -8.22 -12.13
C GLY A 100 -10.14 -6.86 -12.74
N VAL A 101 -9.59 -5.78 -12.19
CA VAL A 101 -9.87 -4.43 -12.72
C VAL A 101 -9.04 -4.09 -13.95
N GLY A 102 -8.04 -4.90 -14.31
CA GLY A 102 -7.11 -4.63 -15.39
C GLY A 102 -5.92 -3.81 -14.95
N LYS A 103 -4.81 -3.90 -15.71
CA LYS A 103 -3.56 -3.20 -15.38
C LYS A 103 -3.73 -1.70 -15.25
N LYS A 104 -4.52 -1.09 -16.11
CA LYS A 104 -4.72 0.38 -16.12
C LYS A 104 -5.42 0.89 -14.86
N ASN A 105 -6.24 0.05 -14.24
CA ASN A 105 -7.07 0.42 -13.10
C ASN A 105 -6.54 -0.15 -11.77
N ALA A 106 -5.45 -0.91 -11.83
CA ALA A 106 -4.83 -1.46 -10.63
C ALA A 106 -4.29 -0.32 -9.75
N ARG A 107 -4.68 -0.34 -8.48
CA ARG A 107 -4.32 0.72 -7.54
C ARG A 107 -4.71 0.32 -6.12
N VAL A 108 -4.32 1.17 -5.18
CA VAL A 108 -4.76 1.06 -3.78
C VAL A 108 -5.40 2.39 -3.39
N GLU A 109 -6.61 2.34 -2.88
CA GLU A 109 -7.30 3.53 -2.38
C GLU A 109 -7.32 3.51 -0.86
N ILE A 110 -6.92 4.62 -0.25
CA ILE A 110 -6.86 4.77 1.20
C ILE A 110 -7.82 5.86 1.63
N GLU A 111 -8.71 5.50 2.55
CA GLU A 111 -9.71 6.40 3.10
C GLU A 111 -9.69 6.36 4.63
N GLY A 112 -9.98 7.50 5.27
CA GLY A 112 -10.27 7.53 6.70
C GLY A 112 -11.65 6.94 6.99
N LEU A 113 -11.78 6.28 8.12
CA LEU A 113 -13.07 5.77 8.58
C LEU A 113 -13.88 6.83 9.33
#